data_330aa282e4cf25871c527fa0bdba9ae5
#
_entry.id   330aa282e4cf25871c527fa0bdba9ae5
#
_cell.length_a   1.000
_cell.length_b   1.000
_cell.length_c   1.000
_cell.angle_alpha   90.00
_cell.angle_beta   90.00
_cell.angle_gamma   90.00
#
_symmetry.space_group_name_H-M   'P 1'
#
loop_
_entity.id
_entity.type
_entity.pdbx_description
1 polymer ?
#
loop_
_entity_poly.entity_id
_entity_poly.type
_entity_poly.pdbx_seq_one_letter_code
_entity_poly.pdbx_strand_id
1 'polypeptide(L)'
;VTCTSPLAVKFTFGFLKAATYRGISKSCMDDPPVLEGLKQLAARGFQPTMYQFLADLQAASPESAEKVRGYLNSRSRSLILNMVMERKELADAARMVSEASHKLGVAMDFLGYLPFDPAVRHSIRHLVPFAAYEHKCKASRELMKIAAEKLLPLRSGEPVESRAGYKEAARSLKDYGMKLAEKRIEQGKIRL
;
A
#
# COMPACT_ATOMS: atom_id res chain seq x y z
N VAL A 1 -2.45 -0.12 -2.88
CA VAL A 1 -2.53 -0.23 -4.35
C VAL A 1 -3.32 0.95 -4.90
N THR A 2 -2.81 1.65 -5.90
CA THR A 2 -3.47 2.78 -6.56
C THR A 2 -3.16 2.79 -8.05
N CYS A 3 -3.84 3.63 -8.83
CA CYS A 3 -3.49 3.89 -10.22
C CYS A 3 -3.05 5.35 -10.42
N THR A 4 -2.54 5.67 -11.61
CA THR A 4 -1.95 6.98 -11.94
C THR A 4 -2.96 8.07 -12.27
N SER A 5 -4.25 7.77 -12.31
CA SER A 5 -5.26 8.81 -12.54
C SER A 5 -5.22 9.88 -11.44
N PRO A 6 -5.38 11.17 -11.76
CA PRO A 6 -5.32 12.26 -10.78
C PRO A 6 -6.29 12.07 -9.61
N LEU A 7 -7.47 11.51 -9.89
CA LEU A 7 -8.48 11.23 -8.88
C LEU A 7 -8.05 10.12 -7.93
N ALA A 8 -7.47 9.04 -8.44
CA ALA A 8 -6.96 7.94 -7.62
C ALA A 8 -5.78 8.39 -6.76
N VAL A 9 -4.89 9.20 -7.29
CA VAL A 9 -3.79 9.81 -6.52
C VAL A 9 -4.34 10.65 -5.38
N LYS A 10 -5.32 11.53 -5.65
CA LYS A 10 -5.97 12.35 -4.62
C LYS A 10 -6.61 11.49 -3.52
N PHE A 11 -7.35 10.45 -3.88
CA PHE A 11 -7.95 9.53 -2.90
C PHE A 11 -6.92 8.76 -2.11
N THR A 12 -5.83 8.33 -2.75
CA THR A 12 -4.73 7.65 -2.05
C THR A 12 -4.10 8.55 -0.99
N PHE A 13 -3.82 9.81 -1.31
CA PHE A 13 -3.33 10.77 -0.32
C PHE A 13 -4.33 11.04 0.80
N GLY A 14 -5.61 11.19 0.47
CA GLY A 14 -6.68 11.34 1.47
C GLY A 14 -6.74 10.14 2.43
N PHE A 15 -6.67 8.94 1.88
CA PHE A 15 -6.63 7.71 2.68
C PHE A 15 -5.38 7.63 3.56
N LEU A 16 -4.18 7.88 3.00
CA LEU A 16 -2.92 7.87 3.74
C LEU A 16 -2.93 8.89 4.88
N LYS A 17 -3.43 10.09 4.62
CA LYS A 17 -3.60 11.13 5.63
C LYS A 17 -4.49 10.65 6.77
N ALA A 18 -5.70 10.19 6.45
CA ALA A 18 -6.65 9.71 7.43
C ALA A 18 -6.10 8.52 8.25
N ALA A 19 -5.47 7.56 7.59
CA ALA A 19 -4.84 6.41 8.22
C ALA A 19 -3.70 6.82 9.16
N THR A 20 -2.86 7.78 8.73
CA THR A 20 -1.75 8.29 9.54
C THR A 20 -2.26 9.01 10.78
N TYR A 21 -3.21 9.95 10.62
CA TYR A 21 -3.77 10.70 11.75
C TYR A 21 -4.48 9.80 12.74
N ARG A 22 -5.30 8.88 12.26
CA ARG A 22 -5.97 7.88 13.12
C ARG A 22 -4.97 7.00 13.85
N GLY A 23 -3.90 6.62 13.20
CA GLY A 23 -2.85 5.80 13.80
C GLY A 23 -2.09 6.54 14.89
N ILE A 24 -1.70 7.81 14.67
CA ILE A 24 -1.08 8.66 15.68
C ILE A 24 -2.04 8.85 16.85
N SER A 25 -3.29 9.24 16.57
CA SER A 25 -4.31 9.43 17.62
C SER A 25 -4.51 8.20 18.50
N LYS A 26 -4.49 6.99 17.88
CA LYS A 26 -4.60 5.72 18.63
C LYS A 26 -3.34 5.40 19.44
N SER A 27 -2.16 5.71 18.90
CA SER A 27 -0.88 5.46 19.60
C SER A 27 -0.57 6.46 20.71
N CYS A 28 -1.19 7.63 20.66
CA CYS A 28 -1.00 8.74 21.60
C CYS A 28 -2.33 9.15 22.26
N MET A 29 -3.21 8.17 22.56
CA MET A 29 -4.54 8.46 23.10
C MET A 29 -4.51 9.16 24.45
N ASP A 30 -3.44 8.97 25.22
CA ASP A 30 -3.24 9.55 26.54
C ASP A 30 -2.36 10.81 26.48
N ASP A 31 -2.20 11.43 25.31
CA ASP A 31 -1.34 12.59 25.07
C ASP A 31 -2.17 13.78 24.56
N PRO A 32 -2.72 14.63 25.43
CA PRO A 32 -3.59 15.73 25.04
C PRO A 32 -2.96 16.72 24.04
N PRO A 33 -1.68 17.13 24.16
CA PRO A 33 -1.00 17.95 23.15
C PRO A 33 -1.04 17.36 21.75
N VAL A 34 -0.81 16.04 21.60
CA VAL A 34 -0.88 15.37 20.29
C VAL A 34 -2.31 15.40 19.74
N LEU A 35 -3.29 15.06 20.56
CA LEU A 35 -4.69 14.99 20.11
C LEU A 35 -5.23 16.35 19.68
N GLU A 36 -4.91 17.41 20.43
CA GLU A 36 -5.34 18.76 20.08
C GLU A 36 -4.65 19.26 18.80
N GLY A 37 -3.33 19.05 18.70
CA GLY A 37 -2.58 19.39 17.48
C GLY A 37 -3.08 18.65 16.25
N LEU A 38 -3.45 17.37 16.37
CA LEU A 38 -4.05 16.60 15.26
C LEU A 38 -5.43 17.13 14.84
N LYS A 39 -6.27 17.58 15.79
CA LYS A 39 -7.56 18.23 15.45
C LYS A 39 -7.35 19.51 14.66
N GLN A 40 -6.41 20.33 15.09
CA GLN A 40 -6.05 21.56 14.38
C GLN A 40 -5.49 21.30 13.01
N LEU A 41 -4.60 20.28 12.87
CA LEU A 41 -4.04 19.85 11.60
C LEU A 41 -5.12 19.32 10.65
N ALA A 42 -6.08 18.57 11.18
CA ALA A 42 -7.21 18.04 10.39
C ALA A 42 -8.13 19.17 9.87
N ALA A 43 -8.39 20.18 10.70
CA ALA A 43 -9.24 21.32 10.34
C ALA A 43 -8.63 22.22 9.25
N ARG A 44 -7.29 22.31 9.18
CA ARG A 44 -6.57 23.13 8.20
C ARG A 44 -6.34 22.47 6.82
N GLY A 45 -6.88 21.31 6.58
CA GLY A 45 -6.76 20.60 5.30
C GLY A 45 -5.39 19.95 5.08
N PHE A 46 -4.73 20.22 3.93
CA PHE A 46 -3.39 19.71 3.61
C PHE A 46 -2.25 20.64 4.00
N GLN A 47 -2.57 21.81 4.49
CA GLN A 47 -1.67 22.79 5.06
C GLN A 47 -2.09 23.01 6.53
N PRO A 48 -1.21 22.94 7.51
CA PRO A 48 0.22 22.69 7.47
C PRO A 48 0.61 21.23 7.20
N THR A 49 1.89 21.01 6.87
CA THR A 49 2.45 19.67 6.68
C THR A 49 2.68 18.97 8.03
N MET A 50 2.85 17.64 8.00
CA MET A 50 3.26 16.88 9.19
C MET A 50 4.58 17.41 9.79
N TYR A 51 5.45 17.96 8.96
CA TYR A 51 6.71 18.57 9.39
C TYR A 51 6.48 19.78 10.31
N GLN A 52 5.56 20.68 9.91
CA GLN A 52 5.19 21.82 10.74
C GLN A 52 4.52 21.42 12.04
N PHE A 53 3.60 20.46 11.96
CA PHE A 53 2.98 19.89 13.13
C PHE A 53 4.01 19.32 14.14
N LEU A 54 5.01 18.57 13.67
CA LEU A 54 6.08 18.05 14.51
C LEU A 54 6.96 19.17 15.08
N ALA A 55 7.21 20.24 14.33
CA ALA A 55 7.95 21.40 14.83
C ALA A 55 7.20 22.13 15.92
N ASP A 56 5.91 22.41 15.73
CA ASP A 56 5.04 23.04 16.71
C ASP A 56 4.92 22.19 17.98
N LEU A 57 4.74 20.87 17.78
CA LEU A 57 4.68 19.91 18.89
C LEU A 57 6.01 19.83 19.64
N GLN A 58 7.14 19.87 18.93
CA GLN A 58 8.48 19.87 19.54
C GLN A 58 8.70 21.10 20.42
N ALA A 59 8.19 22.27 20.02
CA ALA A 59 8.28 23.47 20.80
C ALA A 59 7.39 23.43 22.07
N ALA A 60 6.20 22.80 21.97
CA ALA A 60 5.24 22.73 23.06
C ALA A 60 5.52 21.55 24.02
N SER A 61 5.89 20.40 23.49
CA SER A 61 6.15 19.14 24.23
C SER A 61 7.12 18.25 23.46
N PRO A 62 8.42 18.32 23.75
CA PRO A 62 9.43 17.47 23.10
C PRO A 62 9.14 15.96 23.22
N GLU A 63 8.62 15.53 24.36
CA GLU A 63 8.27 14.12 24.58
C GLU A 63 7.14 13.67 23.67
N SER A 64 6.09 14.47 23.51
CA SER A 64 4.98 14.22 22.60
C SER A 64 5.44 14.15 21.14
N ALA A 65 6.36 15.05 20.74
CA ALA A 65 6.93 15.04 19.42
C ALA A 65 7.71 13.76 19.12
N GLU A 66 8.47 13.26 20.11
CA GLU A 66 9.22 12.01 19.97
C GLU A 66 8.32 10.78 19.87
N LYS A 67 7.24 10.72 20.62
CA LYS A 67 6.20 9.66 20.50
C LYS A 67 5.63 9.62 19.09
N VAL A 68 5.30 10.79 18.50
CA VAL A 68 4.77 10.87 17.13
C VAL A 68 5.83 10.45 16.11
N ARG A 69 7.09 10.89 16.26
CA ARG A 69 8.19 10.44 15.37
C ARG A 69 8.40 8.93 15.47
N GLY A 70 8.41 8.38 16.66
CA GLY A 70 8.52 6.94 16.89
C GLY A 70 7.41 6.17 16.17
N TYR A 71 6.16 6.64 16.23
CA TYR A 71 5.05 6.05 15.48
C TYR A 71 5.27 6.13 13.96
N LEU A 72 5.66 7.28 13.44
CA LEU A 72 5.87 7.47 12.00
C LEU A 72 6.99 6.57 11.47
N ASN A 73 8.09 6.46 12.21
CA ASN A 73 9.26 5.66 11.85
C ASN A 73 9.04 4.15 12.00
N SER A 74 8.19 3.73 12.94
CA SER A 74 7.89 2.31 13.15
C SER A 74 6.98 1.69 12.09
N ARG A 75 6.43 2.47 11.16
CA ARG A 75 5.44 2.05 10.17
C ARG A 75 5.96 2.25 8.76
N SER A 76 6.42 1.17 8.15
CA SER A 76 6.63 1.13 6.71
C SER A 76 5.30 1.08 5.96
N ARG A 77 5.21 1.81 4.85
CA ARG A 77 4.06 1.83 3.94
C ARG A 77 4.54 1.48 2.55
N SER A 78 3.77 0.69 1.85
CA SER A 78 4.16 0.19 0.55
C SER A 78 3.19 0.63 -0.54
N LEU A 79 3.74 1.04 -1.67
CA LEU A 79 3.01 1.48 -2.85
C LEU A 79 3.14 0.46 -3.97
N ILE A 80 2.02 0.06 -4.55
CA ILE A 80 1.96 -0.67 -5.82
C ILE A 80 1.09 0.16 -6.76
N LEU A 81 1.62 0.51 -7.93
CA LEU A 81 0.81 1.09 -8.99
C LEU A 81 0.05 -0.01 -9.73
N ASN A 82 -1.23 0.24 -10.00
CA ASN A 82 -2.09 -0.68 -10.74
C ASN A 82 -2.53 -0.06 -12.06
N MET A 83 -2.80 -0.90 -13.05
CA MET A 83 -3.29 -0.49 -14.38
C MET A 83 -2.33 0.46 -15.12
N VAL A 84 -1.03 0.26 -14.95
CA VAL A 84 -0.01 1.05 -15.65
C VAL A 84 -0.04 0.70 -17.14
N MET A 85 -0.30 1.70 -17.99
CA MET A 85 -0.35 1.53 -19.44
C MET A 85 1.00 1.84 -20.08
N GLU A 86 1.70 2.85 -19.57
CA GLU A 86 2.97 3.32 -20.12
C GLU A 86 4.05 3.47 -19.05
N ARG A 87 5.30 3.20 -19.43
CA ARG A 87 6.44 3.32 -18.48
C ARG A 87 6.62 4.72 -17.89
N LYS A 88 6.23 5.77 -18.63
CA LYS A 88 6.32 7.15 -18.10
C LYS A 88 5.50 7.36 -16.84
N GLU A 89 4.41 6.59 -16.64
CA GLU A 89 3.59 6.65 -15.43
C GLU A 89 4.34 6.21 -14.17
N LEU A 90 5.46 5.51 -14.29
CA LEU A 90 6.29 5.13 -13.15
C LEU A 90 6.96 6.34 -12.47
N ALA A 91 7.13 7.44 -13.20
CA ALA A 91 7.58 8.70 -12.61
C ALA A 91 6.57 9.25 -11.59
N ASP A 92 5.28 8.95 -11.78
CA ASP A 92 4.23 9.33 -10.84
C ASP A 92 4.38 8.60 -9.50
N ALA A 93 4.85 7.33 -9.51
CA ALA A 93 5.13 6.61 -8.28
C ALA A 93 6.23 7.29 -7.45
N ALA A 94 7.34 7.67 -8.08
CA ALA A 94 8.44 8.37 -7.41
C ALA A 94 7.95 9.71 -6.80
N ARG A 95 7.13 10.45 -7.57
CA ARG A 95 6.51 11.69 -7.07
C ARG A 95 5.57 11.42 -5.90
N MET A 96 4.72 10.40 -5.96
CA MET A 96 3.83 10.03 -4.86
C MET A 96 4.59 9.65 -3.59
N VAL A 97 5.66 8.87 -3.71
CA VAL A 97 6.52 8.49 -2.58
C VAL A 97 7.15 9.74 -1.95
N SER A 98 7.73 10.62 -2.77
CA SER A 98 8.33 11.87 -2.31
C SER A 98 7.32 12.79 -1.61
N GLU A 99 6.14 12.98 -2.21
CA GLU A 99 5.09 13.81 -1.64
C GLU A 99 4.51 13.22 -0.34
N ALA A 100 4.37 11.90 -0.24
CA ALA A 100 3.91 11.26 0.99
C ALA A 100 4.92 11.50 2.13
N SER A 101 6.20 11.34 1.86
CA SER A 101 7.26 11.64 2.82
C SER A 101 7.22 13.12 3.25
N HIS A 102 7.17 14.03 2.30
CA HIS A 102 7.20 15.47 2.58
C HIS A 102 5.94 15.99 3.28
N LYS A 103 4.74 15.60 2.82
CA LYS A 103 3.48 16.13 3.34
C LYS A 103 2.97 15.41 4.58
N LEU A 104 3.20 14.10 4.67
CA LEU A 104 2.65 13.25 5.72
C LEU A 104 3.71 12.71 6.68
N GLY A 105 4.99 12.98 6.43
CA GLY A 105 6.09 12.49 7.26
C GLY A 105 6.19 10.96 7.28
N VAL A 106 5.67 10.26 6.26
CA VAL A 106 5.65 8.80 6.24
C VAL A 106 6.62 8.26 5.20
N ALA A 107 7.49 7.36 5.62
CA ALA A 107 8.28 6.59 4.69
C ALA A 107 7.38 5.67 3.85
N MET A 108 7.63 5.62 2.54
CA MET A 108 6.86 4.78 1.61
C MET A 108 7.80 4.09 0.64
N ASP A 109 7.68 2.77 0.53
CA ASP A 109 8.46 1.94 -0.38
C ASP A 109 7.65 1.65 -1.65
N PHE A 110 8.25 1.91 -2.80
CA PHE A 110 7.66 1.48 -4.06
C PHE A 110 7.98 0.01 -4.31
N LEU A 111 6.98 -0.87 -4.20
CA LEU A 111 7.16 -2.31 -4.39
C LEU A 111 7.15 -2.72 -5.86
N GLY A 112 6.45 -1.96 -6.71
CA GLY A 112 6.34 -2.28 -8.12
C GLY A 112 5.01 -1.83 -8.74
N TYR A 113 4.73 -2.33 -9.92
CA TYR A 113 3.52 -1.98 -10.66
C TYR A 113 2.87 -3.20 -11.30
N LEU A 114 1.57 -3.12 -11.51
CA LEU A 114 0.79 -4.07 -12.29
C LEU A 114 0.42 -3.41 -13.61
N PRO A 115 0.84 -3.96 -14.76
CA PRO A 115 0.46 -3.40 -16.05
C PRO A 115 -1.05 -3.56 -16.28
N PHE A 116 -1.61 -2.69 -17.09
CA PHE A 116 -2.95 -2.90 -17.61
C PHE A 116 -2.99 -4.21 -18.40
N ASP A 117 -3.93 -5.08 -18.04
CA ASP A 117 -4.07 -6.39 -18.68
C ASP A 117 -5.55 -6.76 -18.79
N PRO A 118 -6.07 -7.01 -20.00
CA PRO A 118 -7.46 -7.40 -20.21
C PRO A 118 -7.88 -8.66 -19.43
N ALA A 119 -6.95 -9.58 -19.18
CA ALA A 119 -7.22 -10.80 -18.43
C ALA A 119 -7.70 -10.52 -16.99
N VAL A 120 -7.25 -9.41 -16.38
CA VAL A 120 -7.74 -8.97 -15.07
C VAL A 120 -9.24 -8.65 -15.14
N ARG A 121 -9.68 -7.97 -16.20
CA ARG A 121 -11.10 -7.65 -16.40
C ARG A 121 -11.95 -8.90 -16.59
N HIS A 122 -11.45 -9.87 -17.33
CA HIS A 122 -12.14 -11.16 -17.52
C HIS A 122 -12.26 -11.91 -16.19
N SER A 123 -11.20 -12.00 -15.41
CA SER A 123 -11.21 -12.69 -14.12
C SER A 123 -12.22 -12.09 -13.13
N ILE A 124 -12.37 -10.76 -13.14
CA ILE A 124 -13.37 -10.07 -12.30
C ILE A 124 -14.79 -10.51 -12.66
N ARG A 125 -15.11 -10.66 -13.95
CA ARG A 125 -16.43 -11.13 -14.40
C ARG A 125 -16.73 -12.55 -13.94
N HIS A 126 -15.70 -13.39 -13.84
CA HIS A 126 -15.81 -14.76 -13.36
C HIS A 126 -15.63 -14.89 -11.84
N LEU A 127 -15.40 -13.79 -11.13
CA LEU A 127 -15.14 -13.75 -9.68
C LEU A 127 -13.99 -14.68 -9.24
N VAL A 128 -13.02 -14.87 -10.10
CA VAL A 128 -11.81 -15.68 -9.86
C VAL A 128 -10.62 -14.72 -9.78
N PRO A 129 -9.67 -14.90 -8.82
CA PRO A 129 -8.45 -14.13 -8.80
C PRO A 129 -7.69 -14.24 -10.13
N PHE A 130 -7.29 -13.12 -10.73
CA PHE A 130 -6.67 -13.13 -12.07
C PHE A 130 -5.37 -13.94 -12.11
N ALA A 131 -4.62 -13.97 -11.01
CA ALA A 131 -3.42 -14.78 -10.89
C ALA A 131 -3.68 -16.29 -10.99
N ALA A 132 -4.89 -16.75 -10.63
CA ALA A 132 -5.33 -18.12 -10.81
C ALA A 132 -6.02 -18.34 -12.16
N TYR A 133 -6.81 -17.37 -12.61
CA TYR A 133 -7.54 -17.42 -13.86
C TYR A 133 -6.62 -17.44 -15.10
N GLU A 134 -5.63 -16.53 -15.13
CA GLU A 134 -4.67 -16.40 -16.23
C GLU A 134 -3.26 -16.13 -15.69
N HIS A 135 -2.64 -17.20 -15.16
CA HIS A 135 -1.33 -17.10 -14.49
C HIS A 135 -0.18 -16.66 -15.42
N LYS A 136 -0.35 -16.76 -16.74
CA LYS A 136 0.65 -16.36 -17.74
C LYS A 136 0.51 -14.93 -18.21
N CYS A 137 -0.57 -14.22 -17.85
CA CYS A 137 -0.75 -12.83 -18.25
C CYS A 137 0.30 -11.91 -17.61
N LYS A 138 0.50 -10.74 -18.20
CA LYS A 138 1.53 -9.79 -17.73
C LYS A 138 1.29 -9.37 -16.28
N ALA A 139 0.06 -9.03 -15.94
CA ALA A 139 -0.30 -8.62 -14.59
C ALA A 139 -0.05 -9.73 -13.56
N SER A 140 -0.36 -11.00 -13.88
CA SER A 140 -0.09 -12.15 -13.00
C SER A 140 1.40 -12.33 -12.76
N ARG A 141 2.22 -12.23 -13.80
CA ARG A 141 3.68 -12.37 -13.66
C ARG A 141 4.28 -11.27 -12.77
N GLU A 142 3.87 -10.02 -12.98
CA GLU A 142 4.36 -8.91 -12.15
C GLU A 142 3.86 -9.01 -10.71
N LEU A 143 2.60 -9.42 -10.49
CA LEU A 143 2.09 -9.66 -9.13
C LEU A 143 2.90 -10.74 -8.41
N MET A 144 3.17 -11.86 -9.08
CA MET A 144 3.97 -12.95 -8.52
C MET A 144 5.40 -12.50 -8.20
N LYS A 145 5.99 -11.67 -9.06
CA LYS A 145 7.30 -11.07 -8.84
C LYS A 145 7.31 -10.17 -7.60
N ILE A 146 6.36 -9.24 -7.49
CA ILE A 146 6.22 -8.38 -6.32
C ILE A 146 6.02 -9.22 -5.05
N ALA A 147 5.17 -10.24 -5.10
CA ALA A 147 4.92 -11.11 -3.97
C ALA A 147 6.19 -11.84 -3.51
N ALA A 148 6.91 -12.45 -4.44
CA ALA A 148 8.10 -13.24 -4.13
C ALA A 148 9.30 -12.37 -3.69
N GLU A 149 9.57 -11.26 -4.41
CA GLU A 149 10.77 -10.46 -4.18
C GLU A 149 10.59 -9.41 -3.09
N LYS A 150 9.36 -8.98 -2.79
CA LYS A 150 9.10 -7.86 -1.90
C LYS A 150 8.22 -8.20 -0.70
N LEU A 151 7.10 -8.93 -0.90
CA LEU A 151 6.13 -9.15 0.18
C LEU A 151 6.50 -10.33 1.07
N LEU A 152 6.99 -11.43 0.50
CA LEU A 152 7.41 -12.59 1.29
C LEU A 152 8.60 -12.27 2.20
N PRO A 153 9.67 -11.58 1.76
CA PRO A 153 10.76 -11.16 2.64
C PRO A 153 10.30 -10.27 3.79
N LEU A 154 9.33 -9.37 3.55
CA LEU A 154 8.77 -8.53 4.63
C LEU A 154 8.05 -9.35 5.71
N ARG A 155 7.54 -10.53 5.36
CA ARG A 155 6.85 -11.41 6.29
C ARG A 155 7.80 -12.38 7.00
N SER A 156 8.76 -12.94 6.30
CA SER A 156 9.70 -13.95 6.83
C SER A 156 10.93 -13.34 7.49
N GLY A 157 11.24 -12.07 7.21
CA GLY A 157 12.49 -11.43 7.62
C GLY A 157 13.71 -11.90 6.84
N GLU A 158 13.54 -12.82 5.88
CA GLU A 158 14.60 -13.37 5.05
C GLU A 158 14.42 -12.96 3.59
N PRO A 159 15.48 -12.51 2.90
CA PRO A 159 15.41 -12.23 1.47
C PRO A 159 15.21 -13.53 0.69
N VAL A 160 14.26 -13.53 -0.26
CA VAL A 160 14.08 -14.65 -1.20
C VAL A 160 15.16 -14.52 -2.28
N GLU A 161 16.35 -15.04 -1.99
CA GLU A 161 17.53 -14.88 -2.87
C GLU A 161 17.54 -15.81 -4.09
N SER A 162 16.62 -16.76 -4.20
CA SER A 162 16.70 -17.76 -5.25
C SER A 162 15.52 -17.77 -6.21
N ARG A 163 15.84 -18.07 -7.48
CA ARG A 163 14.84 -18.35 -8.53
C ARG A 163 13.92 -19.54 -8.16
N ALA A 164 14.36 -20.41 -7.26
CA ALA A 164 13.59 -21.51 -6.70
C ALA A 164 12.50 -21.02 -5.75
N GLY A 165 12.82 -20.11 -4.82
CA GLY A 165 11.85 -19.50 -3.92
C GLY A 165 10.75 -18.71 -4.65
N TYR A 166 11.12 -18.01 -5.75
CA TYR A 166 10.14 -17.37 -6.62
C TYR A 166 9.16 -18.36 -7.24
N LYS A 167 9.67 -19.50 -7.76
CA LYS A 167 8.82 -20.55 -8.36
C LYS A 167 7.90 -21.20 -7.34
N GLU A 168 8.39 -21.40 -6.13
CA GLU A 168 7.62 -21.99 -5.03
C GLU A 168 6.52 -21.05 -4.55
N ALA A 169 6.83 -19.77 -4.36
CA ALA A 169 5.85 -18.75 -4.02
C ALA A 169 4.77 -18.62 -5.11
N ALA A 170 5.16 -18.64 -6.38
CA ALA A 170 4.23 -18.58 -7.50
C ALA A 170 3.31 -19.82 -7.55
N ARG A 171 3.84 -21.02 -7.24
CA ARG A 171 3.04 -22.25 -7.12
C ARG A 171 2.04 -22.16 -5.97
N SER A 172 2.50 -21.78 -4.78
CA SER A 172 1.64 -21.64 -3.59
C SER A 172 0.49 -20.66 -3.81
N LEU A 173 0.75 -19.52 -4.46
CA LEU A 173 -0.29 -18.55 -4.79
C LEU A 173 -1.28 -19.07 -5.83
N LYS A 174 -0.79 -19.81 -6.83
CA LYS A 174 -1.63 -20.47 -7.82
C LYS A 174 -2.54 -21.52 -7.18
N ASP A 175 -1.96 -22.40 -6.35
CA ASP A 175 -2.71 -23.47 -5.66
C ASP A 175 -3.76 -22.88 -4.69
N TYR A 176 -3.41 -21.82 -3.98
CA TYR A 176 -4.37 -21.08 -3.14
C TYR A 176 -5.52 -20.49 -3.97
N GLY A 177 -5.19 -19.86 -5.09
CA GLY A 177 -6.19 -19.26 -5.99
C GLY A 177 -7.13 -20.32 -6.58
N MET A 178 -6.59 -21.48 -6.98
CA MET A 178 -7.39 -22.60 -7.49
C MET A 178 -8.33 -23.15 -6.41
N LYS A 179 -7.83 -23.44 -5.21
CA LYS A 179 -8.65 -23.89 -4.08
C LYS A 179 -9.77 -22.92 -3.74
N LEU A 180 -9.48 -21.62 -3.82
CA LEU A 180 -10.48 -20.57 -3.58
C LEU A 180 -11.56 -20.57 -4.67
N ALA A 181 -11.18 -20.76 -5.93
CA ALA A 181 -12.09 -20.84 -7.06
C ALA A 181 -12.99 -22.11 -6.95
N GLU A 182 -12.41 -23.27 -6.68
CA GLU A 182 -13.14 -24.53 -6.45
C GLU A 182 -14.17 -24.39 -5.35
N LYS A 183 -13.77 -23.85 -4.19
CA LYS A 183 -14.68 -23.60 -3.07
C LYS A 183 -15.85 -22.67 -3.42
N ARG A 184 -15.64 -21.69 -4.30
CA ARG A 184 -16.68 -20.78 -4.75
C ARG A 184 -17.63 -21.42 -5.76
N ILE A 185 -17.11 -22.30 -6.61
CA ILE A 185 -17.93 -23.12 -7.53
C ILE A 185 -18.83 -24.06 -6.72
N GLU A 186 -18.27 -24.80 -5.77
CA GLU A 186 -19.02 -25.67 -4.86
C GLU A 186 -20.11 -24.92 -4.07
N GLN A 187 -19.85 -23.67 -3.68
CA GLN A 187 -20.82 -22.82 -3.00
C GLN A 187 -21.88 -22.22 -3.94
N GLY A 188 -21.87 -22.57 -5.23
CA GLY A 188 -22.80 -22.01 -6.22
C GLY A 188 -22.66 -20.51 -6.50
N LYS A 189 -21.55 -19.90 -6.01
CA LYS A 189 -21.27 -18.46 -6.18
C LYS A 189 -20.69 -18.12 -7.55
N ILE A 190 -20.19 -19.11 -8.26
CA ILE A 190 -19.67 -19.00 -9.63
C ILE A 190 -20.26 -20.15 -10.44
N ARG A 191 -20.88 -19.83 -11.58
CA ARG A 191 -21.26 -20.81 -12.61
C ARG A 191 -20.17 -20.77 -13.70
N LEU A 192 -19.67 -21.94 -14.08
CA LEU A 192 -18.77 -22.11 -15.23
C LEU A 192 -19.55 -21.87 -16.54
#